data_127456878764f28604b38c1fa9f8e100
#
_entry.id   127456878764f28604b38c1fa9f8e100
#
_cell.length_a   1.000
_cell.length_b   1.000
_cell.length_c   1.000
_cell.angle_alpha   90.00
_cell.angle_beta   90.00
_cell.angle_gamma   90.00
#
_symmetry.space_group_name_H-M   'P 1'
#
loop_
_entity.id
_entity.type
_entity.pdbx_description
1 polymer ?
#
loop_
_entity_poly.entity_id
_entity_poly.type
_entity_poly.pdbx_seq_one_letter_code
_entity_poly.pdbx_strand_id
1 'polypeptide(L)'
;MKTRLLTNRQMVVLRFRLEGMSQVDIACLFGTSPQNIMEIEHRAWKNIELAINTMISYYTLDARFLCTLKEGSDLFDSAALIFEEGKRIGIPVTLGAVDLINRLQKENPYRISGQLIRKDIDVYLRDDGDIYSG
;
A
#
# COMPACT_ATOMS: atom_id res chain seq x y z
N MET A 1 2.76 17.97 18.66
CA MET A 1 2.63 17.25 17.36
C MET A 1 3.41 15.95 17.41
N LYS A 2 2.86 14.88 16.86
CA LYS A 2 3.54 13.59 16.84
C LYS A 2 4.68 13.61 15.81
N THR A 3 5.82 13.01 16.16
CA THR A 3 6.94 12.81 15.23
C THR A 3 6.55 11.83 14.14
N ARG A 4 6.97 12.09 12.91
CA ARG A 4 6.67 11.24 11.75
C ARG A 4 7.82 11.27 10.74
N LEU A 5 7.83 10.30 9.83
CA LEU A 5 8.83 10.20 8.78
C LEU A 5 8.65 11.23 7.67
N LEU A 6 7.41 11.71 7.47
CA LEU A 6 7.14 12.75 6.46
C LEU A 6 7.41 14.13 7.03
N THR A 7 8.14 14.96 6.28
CA THR A 7 8.32 16.37 6.60
C THR A 7 7.03 17.14 6.28
N ASN A 8 6.87 18.34 6.85
CA ASN A 8 5.74 19.21 6.52
C ASN A 8 5.70 19.51 5.02
N ARG A 9 6.86 19.78 4.40
CA ARG A 9 6.94 20.09 2.97
C ARG A 9 6.51 18.88 2.12
N GLN A 10 6.94 17.68 2.50
CA GLN A 10 6.50 16.45 1.83
C GLN A 10 4.98 16.27 1.94
N MET A 11 4.41 16.51 3.11
CA MET A 11 2.97 16.40 3.31
C MET A 11 2.18 17.39 2.46
N VAL A 12 2.66 18.64 2.34
CA VAL A 12 2.01 19.65 1.52
C VAL A 12 2.06 19.26 0.04
N VAL A 13 3.20 18.78 -0.45
CA VAL A 13 3.33 18.32 -1.84
C VAL A 13 2.38 17.16 -2.12
N LEU A 14 2.35 16.16 -1.25
CA LEU A 14 1.44 15.02 -1.41
C LEU A 14 -0.02 15.44 -1.42
N ARG A 15 -0.41 16.39 -0.56
CA ARG A 15 -1.78 16.90 -0.51
C ARG A 15 -2.18 17.55 -1.83
N PHE A 16 -1.33 18.42 -2.37
CA PHE A 16 -1.60 19.06 -3.66
C PHE A 16 -1.68 18.05 -4.79
N ARG A 17 -0.83 17.01 -4.78
CA ARG A 17 -0.91 15.94 -5.77
C ARG A 17 -2.24 15.17 -5.68
N LEU A 18 -2.72 14.90 -4.47
CA LEU A 18 -4.02 14.25 -4.26
C LEU A 18 -5.19 15.13 -4.74
N GLU A 19 -5.02 16.45 -4.71
CA GLU A 19 -5.99 17.41 -5.23
C GLU A 19 -5.91 17.57 -6.76
N GLY A 20 -5.00 16.86 -7.41
CA GLY A 20 -4.86 16.84 -8.86
C GLY A 20 -3.88 17.88 -9.43
N MET A 21 -3.15 18.60 -8.59
CA MET A 21 -2.16 19.57 -9.07
C MET A 21 -0.96 18.85 -9.71
N SER A 22 -0.47 19.41 -10.82
CA SER A 22 0.75 18.92 -11.46
C SER A 22 2.00 19.33 -10.68
N GLN A 23 3.11 18.65 -10.92
CA GLN A 23 4.40 19.03 -10.35
C GLN A 23 4.82 20.43 -10.78
N VAL A 24 4.49 20.83 -12.00
CA VAL A 24 4.77 22.18 -12.54
C VAL A 24 3.99 23.22 -11.74
N ASP A 25 2.71 22.99 -11.49
CA ASP A 25 1.86 23.94 -10.75
C ASP A 25 2.34 24.10 -9.30
N ILE A 26 2.69 23.00 -8.65
CA ILE A 26 3.22 23.02 -7.28
C ILE A 26 4.56 23.79 -7.25
N ALA A 27 5.43 23.53 -8.23
CA ALA A 27 6.71 24.23 -8.33
C ALA A 27 6.52 25.76 -8.45
N CYS A 28 5.54 26.20 -9.25
CA CYS A 28 5.20 27.61 -9.35
C CYS A 28 4.78 28.21 -8.02
N LEU A 29 3.94 27.51 -7.25
CA LEU A 29 3.51 27.94 -5.93
C LEU A 29 4.67 28.08 -4.94
N PHE A 30 5.63 27.17 -5.01
CA PHE A 30 6.76 27.13 -4.07
C PHE A 30 7.96 27.97 -4.54
N GLY A 31 7.91 28.52 -5.75
CA GLY A 31 9.05 29.24 -6.31
C GLY A 31 10.26 28.37 -6.55
N THR A 32 10.05 27.12 -6.96
CA THR A 32 11.10 26.14 -7.20
C THR A 32 10.91 25.45 -8.56
N SER A 33 11.77 24.47 -8.89
CA SER A 33 11.68 23.73 -10.15
C SER A 33 10.75 22.52 -10.04
N PRO A 34 10.12 22.10 -11.15
CA PRO A 34 9.35 20.86 -11.17
C PRO A 34 10.18 19.64 -10.76
N GLN A 35 11.47 19.61 -11.10
CA GLN A 35 12.36 18.54 -10.72
C GLN A 35 12.54 18.46 -9.21
N ASN A 36 12.64 19.59 -8.52
CA ASN A 36 12.72 19.60 -7.06
C ASN A 36 11.42 19.05 -6.43
N ILE A 37 10.25 19.39 -6.98
CA ILE A 37 8.98 18.82 -6.51
C ILE A 37 8.95 17.31 -6.74
N MET A 38 9.42 16.85 -7.89
CA MET A 38 9.51 15.40 -8.18
C MET A 38 10.39 14.69 -7.16
N GLU A 39 11.52 15.27 -6.78
CA GLU A 39 12.41 14.68 -5.77
C GLU A 39 11.78 14.66 -4.38
N ILE A 40 11.08 15.72 -3.99
CA ILE A 40 10.35 15.78 -2.71
C ILE A 40 9.28 14.69 -2.68
N GLU A 41 8.51 14.56 -3.75
CA GLU A 41 7.47 13.53 -3.88
C GLU A 41 8.07 12.13 -3.82
N HIS A 42 9.16 11.88 -4.53
CA HIS A 42 9.85 10.59 -4.54
C HIS A 42 10.33 10.19 -3.14
N ARG A 43 10.95 11.12 -2.41
CA ARG A 43 11.39 10.86 -1.04
C ARG A 43 10.23 10.62 -0.09
N ALA A 44 9.13 11.35 -0.29
CA ALA A 44 7.91 11.14 0.50
C ALA A 44 7.36 9.72 0.31
N TRP A 45 7.26 9.27 -0.93
CA TRP A 45 6.80 7.90 -1.24
C TRP A 45 7.74 6.83 -0.70
N LYS A 46 9.05 7.05 -0.74
CA LYS A 46 10.01 6.15 -0.11
C LYS A 46 9.79 6.01 1.39
N ASN A 47 9.55 7.13 2.06
CA ASN A 47 9.29 7.13 3.50
C ASN A 47 7.97 6.41 3.83
N ILE A 48 6.94 6.61 3.02
CA ILE A 48 5.66 5.91 3.16
C ILE A 48 5.86 4.40 2.98
N GLU A 49 6.60 3.99 1.96
CA GLU A 49 6.89 2.58 1.72
C GLU A 49 7.63 1.94 2.90
N LEU A 50 8.64 2.60 3.44
CA LEU A 50 9.37 2.13 4.62
C LEU A 50 8.44 2.00 5.83
N ALA A 51 7.56 2.96 6.05
CA ALA A 51 6.61 2.93 7.15
C ALA A 51 5.62 1.77 7.01
N ILE A 52 5.08 1.56 5.82
CA ILE A 52 4.17 0.44 5.54
C ILE A 52 4.88 -0.89 5.75
N ASN A 53 6.08 -1.07 5.20
CA ASN A 53 6.87 -2.29 5.37
C ASN A 53 7.16 -2.57 6.85
N THR A 54 7.46 -1.52 7.61
CA THR A 54 7.69 -1.63 9.05
C THR A 54 6.43 -2.08 9.78
N MET A 55 5.27 -1.49 9.45
CA MET A 55 3.99 -1.88 10.06
C MET A 55 3.62 -3.32 9.73
N ILE A 56 3.81 -3.72 8.48
CA ILE A 56 3.56 -5.10 8.07
C ILE A 56 4.47 -6.07 8.83
N SER A 57 5.76 -5.75 8.93
CA SER A 57 6.70 -6.57 9.70
C SER A 57 6.27 -6.71 11.15
N TYR A 58 5.80 -5.62 11.76
CA TYR A 58 5.30 -5.63 13.13
C TYR A 58 4.04 -6.49 13.28
N TYR A 59 3.06 -6.28 12.40
CA TYR A 59 1.78 -6.99 12.49
C TYR A 59 1.88 -8.47 12.08
N THR A 60 2.94 -8.85 11.36
CA THR A 60 3.13 -10.22 10.91
C THR A 60 4.15 -11.01 11.74
N LEU A 61 4.59 -10.47 12.87
CA LEU A 61 5.52 -11.20 13.75
C LEU A 61 4.98 -12.57 14.18
N ASP A 62 3.66 -12.67 14.34
CA ASP A 62 2.96 -13.89 14.73
C ASP A 62 2.11 -14.46 13.59
N ALA A 63 2.31 -14.00 12.36
CA ALA A 63 1.59 -14.46 11.19
C ALA A 63 2.48 -15.36 10.33
N ARG A 64 1.83 -16.12 9.45
CA ARG A 64 2.52 -16.96 8.45
C ARG A 64 2.35 -16.38 7.06
N PHE A 65 3.36 -16.56 6.22
CA PHE A 65 3.27 -16.22 4.82
C PHE A 65 2.21 -17.11 4.15
N LEU A 66 1.30 -16.52 3.41
CA LEU A 66 0.24 -17.25 2.72
C LEU A 66 0.51 -17.41 1.22
N CYS A 67 0.69 -16.32 0.53
CA CYS A 67 0.93 -16.31 -0.92
C CYS A 67 1.47 -14.95 -1.38
N THR A 68 1.94 -14.91 -2.62
CA THR A 68 2.32 -13.68 -3.30
C THR A 68 1.32 -13.40 -4.43
N LEU A 69 0.74 -12.21 -4.42
CA LEU A 69 -0.08 -11.72 -5.52
C LEU A 69 0.88 -11.16 -6.58
N LYS A 70 0.91 -11.82 -7.74
CA LYS A 70 1.89 -11.50 -8.78
C LYS A 70 1.52 -10.26 -9.57
N GLU A 71 2.53 -9.50 -9.97
CA GLU A 71 2.40 -8.41 -10.92
C GLU A 71 1.62 -8.88 -12.17
N GLY A 72 0.68 -8.08 -12.63
CA GLY A 72 -0.18 -8.38 -13.76
C GLY A 72 -1.45 -9.14 -13.42
N SER A 73 -1.61 -9.60 -12.18
CA SER A 73 -2.82 -10.30 -11.74
C SER A 73 -3.99 -9.35 -11.55
N ASP A 74 -5.21 -9.88 -11.69
CA ASP A 74 -6.43 -9.16 -11.38
C ASP A 74 -6.69 -9.18 -9.87
N LEU A 75 -7.17 -8.06 -9.34
CA LEU A 75 -7.44 -7.89 -7.90
C LEU A 75 -8.50 -8.86 -7.39
N PHE A 76 -9.58 -9.09 -8.16
CA PHE A 76 -10.65 -9.99 -7.75
C PHE A 76 -10.19 -11.45 -7.76
N ASP A 77 -9.41 -11.86 -8.77
CA ASP A 77 -8.82 -13.20 -8.83
C ASP A 77 -7.83 -13.39 -7.66
N SER A 78 -7.10 -12.35 -7.31
CA SER A 78 -6.18 -12.36 -6.17
C SER A 78 -6.90 -12.55 -4.85
N ALA A 79 -8.05 -11.88 -4.66
CA ALA A 79 -8.88 -12.08 -3.47
C ALA A 79 -9.39 -13.53 -3.38
N ALA A 80 -9.84 -14.09 -4.50
CA ALA A 80 -10.27 -15.48 -4.56
C ALA A 80 -9.14 -16.45 -4.18
N LEU A 81 -7.92 -16.18 -4.65
CA LEU A 81 -6.74 -16.96 -4.31
C LEU A 81 -6.46 -16.92 -2.79
N ILE A 82 -6.57 -15.77 -2.17
CA ILE A 82 -6.37 -15.62 -0.72
C ILE A 82 -7.36 -16.47 0.06
N PHE A 83 -8.65 -16.44 -0.29
CA PHE A 83 -9.67 -17.27 0.36
C PHE A 83 -9.38 -18.77 0.19
N GLU A 84 -9.00 -19.16 -1.01
CA GLU A 84 -8.69 -20.54 -1.35
C GLU A 84 -7.49 -21.05 -0.56
N GLU A 85 -6.42 -20.28 -0.52
CA GLU A 85 -5.19 -20.66 0.21
C GLU A 85 -5.44 -20.71 1.72
N GLY A 86 -6.25 -19.81 2.28
CA GLY A 86 -6.63 -19.86 3.69
C GLY A 86 -7.37 -21.16 4.03
N LYS A 87 -8.31 -21.55 3.21
CA LYS A 87 -9.04 -22.82 3.37
C LYS A 87 -8.11 -24.03 3.27
N ARG A 88 -7.17 -23.99 2.31
CA ARG A 88 -6.23 -25.09 2.08
C ARG A 88 -5.37 -25.38 3.31
N ILE A 89 -4.94 -24.35 4.03
CA ILE A 89 -4.12 -24.52 5.23
C ILE A 89 -4.93 -24.63 6.53
N GLY A 90 -6.27 -24.62 6.43
CA GLY A 90 -7.15 -24.81 7.58
C GLY A 90 -7.41 -23.56 8.41
N ILE A 91 -7.03 -22.38 7.94
CA ILE A 91 -7.29 -21.12 8.60
C ILE A 91 -8.11 -20.24 7.67
N PRO A 92 -9.44 -20.26 7.78
CA PRO A 92 -10.28 -19.45 6.89
C PRO A 92 -10.07 -17.96 7.17
N VAL A 93 -10.04 -17.18 6.09
CA VAL A 93 -9.96 -15.72 6.17
C VAL A 93 -11.28 -15.19 6.75
N THR A 94 -11.19 -14.33 7.77
CA THR A 94 -12.38 -13.83 8.47
C THR A 94 -13.05 -12.66 7.78
N LEU A 95 -12.34 -11.93 6.90
CA LEU A 95 -12.90 -10.84 6.12
C LEU A 95 -13.82 -11.36 5.03
N GLY A 96 -14.91 -10.63 4.74
CA GLY A 96 -15.70 -10.84 3.53
C GLY A 96 -14.97 -10.37 2.29
N ALA A 97 -15.45 -10.75 1.10
CA ALA A 97 -14.79 -10.45 -0.16
C ALA A 97 -14.58 -8.94 -0.39
N VAL A 98 -15.62 -8.13 -0.12
CA VAL A 98 -15.55 -6.67 -0.30
C VAL A 98 -14.54 -6.06 0.67
N ASP A 99 -14.57 -6.48 1.93
CA ASP A 99 -13.64 -5.96 2.96
C ASP A 99 -12.20 -6.36 2.65
N LEU A 100 -11.98 -7.56 2.14
CA LEU A 100 -10.65 -8.01 1.74
C LEU A 100 -10.10 -7.17 0.59
N ILE A 101 -10.90 -6.92 -0.44
CA ILE A 101 -10.51 -6.09 -1.59
C ILE A 101 -10.18 -4.67 -1.12
N ASN A 102 -11.03 -4.09 -0.28
CA ASN A 102 -10.79 -2.75 0.27
C ASN A 102 -9.52 -2.71 1.11
N ARG A 103 -9.26 -3.74 1.91
CA ARG A 103 -8.05 -3.86 2.73
C ARG A 103 -6.79 -3.92 1.86
N LEU A 104 -6.81 -4.72 0.81
CA LEU A 104 -5.69 -4.84 -0.13
C LEU A 104 -5.37 -3.50 -0.79
N GLN A 105 -6.40 -2.78 -1.26
CA GLN A 105 -6.23 -1.47 -1.87
C GLN A 105 -5.70 -0.44 -0.88
N LYS A 106 -6.19 -0.45 0.34
CA LYS A 106 -5.78 0.49 1.39
C LYS A 106 -4.33 0.27 1.84
N GLU A 107 -3.92 -0.98 1.98
CA GLU A 107 -2.57 -1.34 2.40
C GLU A 107 -1.53 -1.19 1.28
N ASN A 108 -1.97 -1.20 0.02
CA ASN A 108 -1.09 -1.18 -1.15
C ASN A 108 -1.48 -0.08 -2.15
N PRO A 109 -1.51 1.19 -1.75
CA PRO A 109 -2.06 2.25 -2.59
C PRO A 109 -1.27 2.52 -3.87
N TYR A 110 0.02 2.12 -3.93
CA TYR A 110 0.87 2.31 -5.09
C TYR A 110 1.26 0.99 -5.79
N ARG A 111 0.85 -0.16 -5.25
CA ARG A 111 1.06 -1.48 -5.87
C ARG A 111 -0.17 -1.97 -6.60
N ILE A 112 -1.32 -1.36 -6.35
CA ILE A 112 -2.58 -1.67 -7.00
C ILE A 112 -3.10 -0.42 -7.70
N SER A 113 -3.44 -0.56 -8.98
CA SER A 113 -4.04 0.49 -9.77
C SER A 113 -5.34 -0.03 -10.37
N GLY A 114 -6.48 0.49 -9.89
CA GLY A 114 -7.79 -0.05 -10.25
C GLY A 114 -7.91 -1.52 -9.84
N GLN A 115 -8.05 -2.42 -10.83
CA GLN A 115 -8.12 -3.86 -10.61
C GLN A 115 -6.83 -4.60 -10.93
N LEU A 116 -5.73 -3.86 -11.20
CA LEU A 116 -4.48 -4.46 -11.63
C LEU A 116 -3.43 -4.41 -10.53
N ILE A 117 -2.81 -5.56 -10.27
CA ILE A 117 -1.63 -5.65 -9.40
C ILE A 117 -0.43 -5.16 -10.22
N ARG A 118 0.20 -4.08 -9.79
CA ARG A 118 1.33 -3.43 -10.47
C ARG A 118 2.68 -3.94 -10.04
N LYS A 119 2.79 -4.41 -8.80
CA LYS A 119 3.99 -5.02 -8.22
C LYS A 119 3.57 -6.17 -7.34
N ASP A 120 4.45 -7.14 -7.18
CA ASP A 120 4.20 -8.29 -6.30
C ASP A 120 3.82 -7.82 -4.88
N ILE A 121 2.81 -8.45 -4.31
CA ILE A 121 2.32 -8.18 -2.96
C ILE A 121 2.35 -9.48 -2.17
N ASP A 122 3.10 -9.50 -1.07
CA ASP A 122 3.11 -10.64 -0.16
C ASP A 122 1.92 -10.56 0.80
N VAL A 123 1.25 -11.68 1.01
CA VAL A 123 0.09 -11.78 1.88
C VAL A 123 0.43 -12.70 3.05
N TYR A 124 0.08 -12.24 4.25
CA TYR A 124 0.31 -12.94 5.51
C TYR A 124 -1.03 -13.20 6.19
N LEU A 125 -1.14 -14.37 6.83
CA LEU A 125 -2.34 -14.81 7.52
C LEU A 125 -2.02 -15.09 8.98
N ARG A 126 -2.82 -14.51 9.87
CA ARG A 126 -2.76 -14.77 11.32
C ARG A 126 -3.62 -15.98 11.68
N ASP A 127 -3.37 -16.55 12.85
CA ASP A 127 -4.13 -17.71 13.34
C ASP A 127 -5.62 -17.39 13.58
N ASP A 128 -5.97 -16.11 13.78
CA ASP A 128 -7.36 -15.65 13.89
C ASP A 128 -8.05 -15.42 12.54
N GLY A 129 -7.36 -15.64 11.44
CA GLY A 129 -7.91 -15.45 10.09
C GLY A 129 -7.77 -14.03 9.55
N ASP A 130 -7.10 -13.13 10.26
CA ASP A 130 -6.86 -11.77 9.79
C ASP A 130 -5.71 -11.76 8.77
N ILE A 131 -5.74 -10.80 7.84
CA ILE A 131 -4.85 -10.68 6.69
C ILE A 131 -4.04 -9.38 6.78
N TYR A 132 -2.76 -9.48 6.44
CA TYR A 132 -1.89 -8.33 6.20
C TYR A 132 -1.17 -8.51 4.88
N SER A 133 -0.90 -7.41 4.17
CA SER A 133 -0.27 -7.46 2.84
C SER A 133 0.70 -6.30 2.61
N GLY A 134 1.76 -6.59 1.85
CA GLY A 134 2.74 -5.57 1.53
C GLY A 134 3.98 -6.03 0.82
#